data_77a10e6b807995ae55fdf5708bb4ca42
#
_entry.id   77a10e6b807995ae55fdf5708bb4ca42
#
_cell.length_a   1.000
_cell.length_b   1.000
_cell.length_c   1.000
_cell.angle_alpha   90.00
_cell.angle_beta   90.00
_cell.angle_gamma   90.00
#
_symmetry.space_group_name_H-M   'P 1'
#
loop_
_entity.id
_entity.type
_entity.pdbx_description
1 polymer ?
#
loop_
_entity_poly.entity_id
_entity_poly.type
_entity_poly.pdbx_seq_one_letter_code
_entity_poly.pdbx_strand_id
1 'polypeptide(L)'
;MSIPVLIFGLLVSSLLAALPLIELFKHKLIPYIKDDFAIASLTINAEWNGFEWMIGFFLAVVSVYSFAMFQKQQLSKGIFTLLISFAIVIPSYMMMVVPKIEAYSQRPAIEFYQSLSGKDVYVESLGHKSYAQYFYSNSEPKTHPSYYDINWLLTGSIDKPAYFVVKVNHLNRYTKNHLTLIEQRGGFALLVRYPVND
;
A
#
# COMPACT_ATOMS: atom_id res chain seq x y z
N MET A 1 -24.14 27.40 -10.52
CA MET A 1 -22.75 26.91 -10.61
C MET A 1 -22.10 26.58 -9.26
N SER A 2 -22.47 27.22 -8.17
CA SER A 2 -21.86 27.07 -6.84
C SER A 2 -22.23 25.76 -6.09
N ILE A 3 -23.46 25.25 -6.24
CA ILE A 3 -23.92 24.05 -5.53
C ILE A 3 -23.14 22.80 -5.92
N PRO A 4 -22.91 22.47 -7.22
CA PRO A 4 -22.08 21.33 -7.58
C PRO A 4 -20.66 21.36 -7.01
N VAL A 5 -20.06 22.55 -6.94
CA VAL A 5 -18.70 22.72 -6.34
C VAL A 5 -18.72 22.41 -4.84
N LEU A 6 -19.76 22.86 -4.13
CA LEU A 6 -19.92 22.52 -2.70
C LEU A 6 -20.09 21.02 -2.49
N ILE A 7 -21.00 20.40 -3.24
CA ILE A 7 -21.26 18.95 -3.13
C ILE A 7 -19.98 18.17 -3.39
N PHE A 8 -19.27 18.49 -4.48
CA PHE A 8 -18.01 17.84 -4.81
C PHE A 8 -16.95 18.05 -3.73
N GLY A 9 -16.79 19.31 -3.24
CA GLY A 9 -15.84 19.63 -2.18
C GLY A 9 -16.14 18.85 -0.89
N LEU A 10 -17.40 18.76 -0.47
CA LEU A 10 -17.80 18.00 0.73
C LEU A 10 -17.62 16.49 0.53
N LEU A 11 -17.89 15.96 -0.67
CA LEU A 11 -17.66 14.55 -0.99
C LEU A 11 -16.17 14.20 -0.88
N VAL A 12 -15.30 14.98 -1.52
CA VAL A 12 -13.85 14.78 -1.43
C VAL A 12 -13.36 14.91 0.02
N SER A 13 -13.83 15.92 0.74
CA SER A 13 -13.50 16.13 2.15
C SER A 13 -13.88 14.91 3.02
N SER A 14 -15.08 14.37 2.79
CA SER A 14 -15.55 13.18 3.50
C SER A 14 -14.69 11.96 3.21
N LEU A 15 -14.29 11.74 1.96
CA LEU A 15 -13.39 10.64 1.58
C LEU A 15 -12.01 10.80 2.25
N LEU A 16 -11.44 12.00 2.23
CA LEU A 16 -10.14 12.25 2.86
C LEU A 16 -10.18 12.08 4.39
N ALA A 17 -11.29 12.42 5.03
CA ALA A 17 -11.46 12.22 6.47
C ALA A 17 -11.77 10.75 6.82
N ALA A 18 -12.49 10.05 5.97
CA ALA A 18 -12.95 8.67 6.24
C ALA A 18 -11.79 7.68 6.32
N LEU A 19 -10.77 7.80 5.46
CA LEU A 19 -9.63 6.87 5.44
C LEU A 19 -8.88 6.81 6.78
N PRO A 20 -8.47 7.93 7.40
CA PRO A 20 -7.89 7.92 8.75
C PRO A 20 -8.85 7.38 9.82
N LEU A 21 -10.15 7.63 9.68
CA LEU A 21 -11.15 7.15 10.63
C LEU A 21 -11.37 5.63 10.58
N ILE A 22 -11.05 4.97 9.47
CA ILE A 22 -11.12 3.51 9.36
C ILE A 22 -10.27 2.84 10.45
N GLU A 23 -9.11 3.42 10.79
CA GLU A 23 -8.25 2.90 11.86
C GLU A 23 -9.00 2.77 13.19
N LEU A 24 -9.80 3.77 13.55
CA LEU A 24 -10.57 3.76 14.79
C LEU A 24 -11.64 2.66 14.82
N PHE A 25 -12.12 2.25 13.64
CA PHE A 25 -13.21 1.29 13.51
C PHE A 25 -12.76 -0.07 12.96
N LYS A 26 -11.47 -0.27 12.64
CA LYS A 26 -10.98 -1.51 12.02
C LYS A 26 -11.36 -2.77 12.79
N HIS A 27 -11.30 -2.75 14.12
CA HIS A 27 -11.68 -3.89 14.96
C HIS A 27 -13.16 -4.30 14.80
N LYS A 28 -14.01 -3.32 14.51
CA LYS A 28 -15.44 -3.57 14.25
C LYS A 28 -15.68 -4.03 12.80
N LEU A 29 -14.79 -3.68 11.88
CA LEU A 29 -14.92 -4.01 10.46
C LEU A 29 -14.36 -5.41 10.14
N ILE A 30 -13.25 -5.81 10.77
CA ILE A 30 -12.57 -7.10 10.53
C ILE A 30 -13.54 -8.29 10.53
N PRO A 31 -14.50 -8.46 11.47
CA PRO A 31 -15.40 -9.60 11.46
C PRO A 31 -16.30 -9.74 10.23
N TYR A 32 -16.48 -8.65 9.47
CA TYR A 32 -17.30 -8.63 8.25
C TYR A 32 -16.48 -8.84 6.97
N ILE A 33 -15.15 -8.83 7.08
CA ILE A 33 -14.25 -9.02 5.95
C ILE A 33 -14.00 -10.52 5.78
N LYS A 34 -14.13 -11.02 4.54
CA LYS A 34 -13.91 -12.43 4.21
C LYS A 34 -12.56 -12.70 3.53
N ASP A 35 -11.83 -11.65 3.17
CA ASP A 35 -10.54 -11.76 2.49
C ASP A 35 -9.41 -11.82 3.52
N ASP A 36 -8.73 -12.96 3.59
CA ASP A 36 -7.60 -13.19 4.49
C ASP A 36 -6.46 -12.18 4.29
N PHE A 37 -6.23 -11.73 3.05
CA PHE A 37 -5.23 -10.69 2.76
C PHE A 37 -5.62 -9.37 3.42
N ALA A 38 -6.87 -8.95 3.28
CA ALA A 38 -7.36 -7.70 3.86
C ALA A 38 -7.36 -7.77 5.40
N ILE A 39 -7.78 -8.90 5.98
CA ILE A 39 -7.73 -9.13 7.43
C ILE A 39 -6.29 -9.00 7.94
N ALA A 40 -5.37 -9.76 7.35
CA ALA A 40 -3.96 -9.74 7.74
C ALA A 40 -3.32 -8.36 7.56
N SER A 41 -3.68 -7.64 6.52
CA SER A 41 -3.19 -6.27 6.27
C SER A 41 -3.68 -5.29 7.33
N LEU A 42 -4.96 -5.34 7.73
CA LEU A 42 -5.53 -4.46 8.74
C LEU A 42 -5.01 -4.74 10.16
N THR A 43 -4.38 -5.88 10.41
CA THR A 43 -3.75 -6.15 11.72
C THR A 43 -2.45 -5.38 11.93
N ILE A 44 -1.86 -4.81 10.87
CA ILE A 44 -0.66 -3.97 10.97
C ILE A 44 -0.96 -2.71 11.79
N ASN A 45 -0.01 -2.33 12.63
CA ASN A 45 -0.04 -1.04 13.29
C ASN A 45 0.63 0.01 12.39
N ALA A 46 -0.17 0.91 11.83
CA ALA A 46 0.30 1.97 10.92
C ALA A 46 0.62 3.29 11.63
N GLU A 47 0.69 3.28 12.97
CA GLU A 47 1.10 4.42 13.81
C GLU A 47 0.30 5.71 13.53
N TRP A 48 -1.03 5.60 13.47
CA TRP A 48 -1.89 6.77 13.31
C TRP A 48 -1.83 7.67 14.53
N ASN A 49 -1.69 8.99 14.31
CA ASN A 49 -1.66 9.99 15.38
C ASN A 49 -3.08 10.40 15.84
N GLY A 50 -4.10 10.05 15.06
CA GLY A 50 -5.50 10.37 15.35
C GLY A 50 -5.95 11.75 14.90
N PHE A 51 -5.09 12.57 14.30
CA PHE A 51 -5.42 13.91 13.83
C PHE A 51 -5.51 14.03 12.30
N GLU A 52 -5.18 12.98 11.56
CA GLU A 52 -5.08 13.02 10.10
C GLU A 52 -6.43 13.32 9.42
N TRP A 53 -7.55 12.99 10.06
CA TRP A 53 -8.89 13.33 9.58
C TRP A 53 -9.13 14.85 9.50
N MET A 54 -8.36 15.65 10.28
CA MET A 54 -8.46 17.11 10.25
C MET A 54 -8.15 17.71 8.88
N ILE A 55 -7.34 17.02 8.06
CA ILE A 55 -7.04 17.46 6.68
C ILE A 55 -8.33 17.49 5.86
N GLY A 56 -9.14 16.43 5.93
CA GLY A 56 -10.45 16.39 5.27
C GLY A 56 -11.42 17.42 5.87
N PHE A 57 -11.44 17.58 7.18
CA PHE A 57 -12.27 18.57 7.86
C PHE A 57 -11.91 20.02 7.42
N PHE A 58 -10.61 20.33 7.35
CA PHE A 58 -10.15 21.63 6.85
C PHE A 58 -10.67 21.89 5.43
N LEU A 59 -10.59 20.91 4.53
CA LEU A 59 -11.10 21.06 3.17
C LEU A 59 -12.63 21.26 3.14
N ALA A 60 -13.38 20.63 4.05
CA ALA A 60 -14.82 20.84 4.17
C ALA A 60 -15.14 22.29 4.55
N VAL A 61 -14.45 22.82 5.56
CA VAL A 61 -14.61 24.22 5.99
C VAL A 61 -14.32 25.20 4.84
N VAL A 62 -13.21 24.96 4.12
CA VAL A 62 -12.84 25.79 2.95
C VAL A 62 -13.88 25.70 1.85
N SER A 63 -14.43 24.51 1.59
CA SER A 63 -15.47 24.31 0.57
C SER A 63 -16.74 25.12 0.89
N VAL A 64 -17.17 25.11 2.16
CA VAL A 64 -18.31 25.91 2.63
C VAL A 64 -18.01 27.41 2.54
N TYR A 65 -16.81 27.84 2.94
CA TYR A 65 -16.40 29.23 2.83
C TYR A 65 -16.38 29.71 1.35
N SER A 66 -15.80 28.92 0.46
CA SER A 66 -15.74 29.24 -0.96
C SER A 66 -17.13 29.32 -1.58
N PHE A 67 -18.04 28.41 -1.18
CA PHE A 67 -19.44 28.48 -1.57
C PHE A 67 -20.10 29.80 -1.12
N ALA A 68 -19.88 30.24 0.12
CA ALA A 68 -20.39 31.51 0.61
C ALA A 68 -19.83 32.73 -0.20
N MET A 69 -18.57 32.67 -0.62
CA MET A 69 -17.98 33.68 -1.49
C MET A 69 -18.64 33.69 -2.88
N PHE A 70 -18.91 32.53 -3.44
CA PHE A 70 -19.63 32.44 -4.71
C PHE A 70 -21.04 33.00 -4.65
N GLN A 71 -21.76 32.77 -3.55
CA GLN A 71 -23.09 33.38 -3.34
C GLN A 71 -23.03 34.91 -3.26
N LYS A 72 -21.94 35.46 -2.71
CA LYS A 72 -21.69 36.91 -2.64
C LYS A 72 -21.11 37.49 -3.93
N GLN A 73 -21.11 36.72 -5.04
CA GLN A 73 -20.53 37.13 -6.34
C GLN A 73 -19.01 37.43 -6.28
N GLN A 74 -18.31 36.98 -5.25
CA GLN A 74 -16.85 37.17 -5.10
C GLN A 74 -16.09 35.97 -5.64
N LEU A 75 -16.25 35.65 -6.94
CA LEU A 75 -15.74 34.46 -7.59
C LEU A 75 -14.22 34.29 -7.43
N SER A 76 -13.47 35.39 -7.65
CA SER A 76 -12.00 35.34 -7.53
C SER A 76 -11.54 34.92 -6.15
N LYS A 77 -12.17 35.41 -5.08
CA LYS A 77 -11.83 35.03 -3.70
C LYS A 77 -12.14 33.56 -3.44
N GLY A 78 -13.31 33.12 -3.87
CA GLY A 78 -13.69 31.71 -3.69
C GLY A 78 -12.74 30.75 -4.42
N ILE A 79 -12.40 31.03 -5.68
CA ILE A 79 -11.46 30.24 -6.47
C ILE A 79 -10.07 30.26 -5.85
N PHE A 80 -9.56 31.43 -5.49
CA PHE A 80 -8.23 31.57 -4.91
C PHE A 80 -8.10 30.81 -3.58
N THR A 81 -9.14 30.86 -2.73
CA THR A 81 -9.19 30.09 -1.48
C THR A 81 -9.13 28.59 -1.73
N LEU A 82 -9.87 28.06 -2.73
CA LEU A 82 -9.80 26.64 -3.11
C LEU A 82 -8.41 26.26 -3.61
N LEU A 83 -7.80 27.06 -4.48
CA LEU A 83 -6.47 26.77 -5.03
C LEU A 83 -5.40 26.71 -3.92
N ILE A 84 -5.40 27.69 -3.01
CA ILE A 84 -4.48 27.67 -1.86
C ILE A 84 -4.73 26.46 -0.96
N SER A 85 -5.99 26.14 -0.69
CA SER A 85 -6.30 24.98 0.16
C SER A 85 -5.82 23.68 -0.46
N PHE A 86 -5.98 23.47 -1.76
CA PHE A 86 -5.45 22.29 -2.44
C PHE A 86 -3.93 22.24 -2.42
N ALA A 87 -3.26 23.37 -2.57
CA ALA A 87 -1.79 23.45 -2.46
C ALA A 87 -1.27 23.06 -1.06
N ILE A 88 -2.11 23.17 -0.02
CA ILE A 88 -1.79 22.75 1.34
C ILE A 88 -2.24 21.30 1.59
N VAL A 89 -3.48 20.98 1.24
CA VAL A 89 -4.11 19.68 1.53
C VAL A 89 -3.39 18.53 0.83
N ILE A 90 -3.04 18.68 -0.45
CA ILE A 90 -2.41 17.59 -1.21
C ILE A 90 -1.06 17.18 -0.60
N PRO A 91 -0.08 18.08 -0.43
CA PRO A 91 1.18 17.70 0.21
C PRO A 91 1.00 17.16 1.63
N SER A 92 0.13 17.79 2.44
CA SER A 92 -0.13 17.31 3.80
C SER A 92 -0.67 15.89 3.82
N TYR A 93 -1.61 15.57 2.94
CA TYR A 93 -2.17 14.22 2.83
C TYR A 93 -1.13 13.21 2.34
N MET A 94 -0.33 13.59 1.34
CA MET A 94 0.77 12.75 0.84
C MET A 94 1.84 12.46 1.90
N MET A 95 2.13 13.40 2.77
CA MET A 95 3.12 13.22 3.83
C MET A 95 2.59 12.51 5.06
N MET A 96 1.34 12.75 5.46
CA MET A 96 0.80 12.29 6.73
C MET A 96 -0.06 11.03 6.61
N VAL A 97 -0.78 10.85 5.51
CA VAL A 97 -1.78 9.78 5.35
C VAL A 97 -1.30 8.67 4.43
N VAL A 98 -0.76 9.01 3.26
CA VAL A 98 -0.35 8.02 2.26
C VAL A 98 0.64 6.98 2.80
N PRO A 99 1.71 7.34 3.56
CA PRO A 99 2.62 6.36 4.12
C PRO A 99 1.97 5.37 5.09
N LYS A 100 0.90 5.79 5.77
CA LYS A 100 0.14 4.93 6.70
C LYS A 100 -0.76 3.96 5.95
N ILE A 101 -1.37 4.41 4.83
CA ILE A 101 -2.12 3.54 3.92
C ILE A 101 -1.19 2.51 3.28
N GLU A 102 0.02 2.92 2.90
CA GLU A 102 1.03 2.02 2.35
C GLU A 102 1.40 0.90 3.32
N ALA A 103 1.44 1.17 4.63
CA ALA A 103 1.71 0.17 5.65
C ALA A 103 0.73 -1.02 5.58
N TYR A 104 -0.53 -0.78 5.27
CA TYR A 104 -1.54 -1.84 5.12
C TYR A 104 -1.47 -2.56 3.76
N SER A 105 -0.83 -1.98 2.76
CA SER A 105 -0.89 -2.50 1.39
C SER A 105 0.41 -3.18 0.96
N GLN A 106 1.40 -2.42 0.58
CA GLN A 106 2.59 -2.95 -0.10
C GLN A 106 3.89 -2.85 0.73
N ARG A 107 3.92 -2.05 1.81
CA ARG A 107 5.14 -1.86 2.60
C ARG A 107 5.75 -3.17 3.10
N PRO A 108 5.01 -4.17 3.61
CA PRO A 108 5.63 -5.42 4.03
C PRO A 108 6.36 -6.15 2.91
N ALA A 109 5.79 -6.16 1.69
CA ALA A 109 6.45 -6.74 0.52
C ALA A 109 7.71 -5.96 0.15
N ILE A 110 7.64 -4.62 0.17
CA ILE A 110 8.79 -3.74 -0.11
C ILE A 110 9.91 -3.97 0.91
N GLU A 111 9.59 -4.03 2.19
CA GLU A 111 10.57 -4.29 3.26
C GLU A 111 11.23 -5.66 3.10
N PHE A 112 10.48 -6.69 2.70
CA PHE A 112 11.04 -7.99 2.37
C PHE A 112 12.04 -7.89 1.21
N TYR A 113 11.68 -7.21 0.11
CA TYR A 113 12.60 -7.02 -1.02
C TYR A 113 13.84 -6.23 -0.61
N GLN A 114 13.69 -5.15 0.15
CA GLN A 114 14.81 -4.34 0.65
C GLN A 114 15.74 -5.15 1.55
N SER A 115 15.21 -6.06 2.37
CA SER A 115 16.02 -6.94 3.22
C SER A 115 16.92 -7.89 2.43
N LEU A 116 16.61 -8.11 1.16
CA LEU A 116 17.38 -8.95 0.24
C LEU A 116 18.32 -8.14 -0.66
N SER A 117 18.32 -6.81 -0.55
CA SER A 117 19.18 -5.93 -1.35
C SER A 117 20.66 -6.24 -1.13
N GLY A 118 21.40 -6.31 -2.24
CA GLY A 118 22.83 -6.62 -2.23
C GLY A 118 23.21 -8.08 -1.91
N LYS A 119 22.21 -8.97 -1.74
CA LYS A 119 22.45 -10.41 -1.56
C LYS A 119 22.47 -11.10 -2.92
N ASP A 120 23.34 -12.09 -3.06
CA ASP A 120 23.42 -12.91 -4.27
C ASP A 120 22.36 -14.02 -4.22
N VAL A 121 21.11 -13.66 -4.48
CA VAL A 121 19.93 -14.51 -4.37
C VAL A 121 18.96 -14.24 -5.54
N TYR A 122 18.08 -15.17 -5.81
CA TYR A 122 16.93 -14.95 -6.67
C TYR A 122 15.79 -14.37 -5.86
N VAL A 123 15.08 -13.37 -6.41
CA VAL A 123 13.94 -12.71 -5.75
C VAL A 123 12.78 -12.62 -6.72
N GLU A 124 11.63 -13.21 -6.37
CA GLU A 124 10.47 -13.22 -7.25
C GLU A 124 9.16 -13.06 -6.46
N SER A 125 8.10 -12.64 -7.13
CA SER A 125 6.76 -12.54 -6.57
C SER A 125 5.90 -13.74 -7.00
N LEU A 126 5.13 -14.33 -6.09
CA LEU A 126 4.26 -15.46 -6.39
C LEU A 126 2.79 -15.10 -6.22
N GLY A 127 1.98 -15.52 -7.21
CA GLY A 127 0.53 -15.37 -7.15
C GLY A 127 0.00 -13.95 -7.41
N HIS A 128 0.87 -13.01 -7.72
CA HIS A 128 0.48 -11.68 -8.15
C HIS A 128 1.56 -11.07 -9.06
N LYS A 129 1.15 -10.19 -9.97
CA LYS A 129 2.10 -9.45 -10.80
C LYS A 129 2.68 -8.29 -10.00
N SER A 130 3.99 -8.23 -9.90
CA SER A 130 4.74 -7.12 -9.31
C SER A 130 6.05 -6.96 -10.08
N TYR A 131 6.56 -5.75 -10.13
CA TYR A 131 7.91 -5.43 -10.57
C TYR A 131 8.71 -4.79 -9.43
N ALA A 132 8.11 -4.68 -8.25
CA ALA A 132 8.71 -4.09 -7.07
C ALA A 132 9.97 -4.85 -6.63
N GLN A 133 9.97 -6.20 -6.80
CA GLN A 133 11.13 -7.03 -6.46
C GLN A 133 12.39 -6.60 -7.19
N TYR A 134 12.32 -6.23 -8.46
CA TYR A 134 13.50 -5.83 -9.24
C TYR A 134 14.06 -4.47 -8.80
N PHE A 135 13.17 -3.55 -8.39
CA PHE A 135 13.57 -2.24 -7.94
C PHE A 135 14.10 -2.24 -6.50
N TYR A 136 13.33 -2.83 -5.57
CA TYR A 136 13.64 -2.74 -4.15
C TYR A 136 14.68 -3.76 -3.66
N SER A 137 14.83 -4.91 -4.33
CA SER A 137 15.92 -5.83 -4.01
C SER A 137 17.26 -5.36 -4.58
N ASN A 138 17.26 -4.32 -5.45
CA ASN A 138 18.46 -3.83 -6.11
C ASN A 138 19.34 -4.99 -6.63
N SER A 139 18.68 -6.04 -7.13
CA SER A 139 19.36 -7.23 -7.62
C SER A 139 19.93 -6.92 -8.99
N GLU A 140 21.20 -7.28 -9.18
CA GLU A 140 21.85 -7.20 -10.50
C GLU A 140 21.11 -8.06 -11.52
N PRO A 141 21.20 -7.72 -12.84
CA PRO A 141 20.67 -8.56 -13.89
C PRO A 141 21.17 -9.98 -13.75
N LYS A 142 20.27 -10.95 -13.68
CA LYS A 142 20.65 -12.35 -13.50
C LYS A 142 21.18 -12.93 -14.81
N THR A 143 22.29 -13.59 -14.71
CA THR A 143 22.96 -14.19 -15.86
C THR A 143 22.39 -15.54 -16.25
N HIS A 144 21.70 -16.23 -15.33
CA HIS A 144 21.11 -17.53 -15.59
C HIS A 144 19.90 -17.43 -16.53
N PRO A 145 19.88 -18.10 -17.69
CA PRO A 145 18.78 -17.95 -18.67
C PRO A 145 17.39 -18.31 -18.13
N SER A 146 17.33 -19.26 -17.19
CA SER A 146 16.07 -19.73 -16.60
C SER A 146 15.58 -18.88 -15.43
N TYR A 147 16.25 -17.79 -15.08
CA TYR A 147 15.86 -16.93 -13.93
C TYR A 147 14.41 -16.42 -14.03
N TYR A 148 13.95 -16.14 -15.23
CA TYR A 148 12.58 -15.64 -15.47
C TYR A 148 11.53 -16.75 -15.51
N ASP A 149 11.94 -18.03 -15.45
CA ASP A 149 11.01 -19.16 -15.34
C ASP A 149 10.72 -19.46 -13.87
N ILE A 150 9.53 -19.10 -13.44
CA ILE A 150 9.05 -19.34 -12.07
C ILE A 150 9.07 -20.85 -11.74
N ASN A 151 8.76 -21.71 -12.71
CA ASN A 151 8.78 -23.16 -12.48
C ASN A 151 10.20 -23.65 -12.18
N TRP A 152 11.20 -23.14 -12.92
CA TRP A 152 12.59 -23.45 -12.62
C TRP A 152 13.01 -22.98 -11.24
N LEU A 153 12.62 -21.77 -10.82
CA LEU A 153 12.89 -21.28 -9.47
C LEU A 153 12.21 -22.12 -8.37
N LEU A 154 11.03 -22.67 -8.66
CA LEU A 154 10.26 -23.47 -7.71
C LEU A 154 10.73 -24.93 -7.63
N THR A 155 11.16 -25.51 -8.73
CA THR A 155 11.37 -26.97 -8.82
C THR A 155 12.68 -27.39 -9.50
N GLY A 156 13.34 -26.47 -10.24
CA GLY A 156 14.58 -26.75 -10.97
C GLY A 156 15.83 -26.79 -10.09
N SER A 157 16.98 -27.09 -10.68
CA SER A 157 18.29 -27.08 -10.02
C SER A 157 18.81 -25.66 -9.91
N ILE A 158 18.44 -24.95 -8.84
CA ILE A 158 18.91 -23.59 -8.57
C ILE A 158 20.31 -23.62 -7.95
N ASP A 159 21.16 -22.68 -8.36
CA ASP A 159 22.53 -22.52 -7.87
C ASP A 159 22.65 -21.59 -6.65
N LYS A 160 21.59 -20.81 -6.38
CA LYS A 160 21.53 -19.83 -5.28
C LYS A 160 20.18 -19.90 -4.59
N PRO A 161 20.07 -19.41 -3.34
CA PRO A 161 18.77 -19.33 -2.66
C PRO A 161 17.78 -18.49 -3.46
N ALA A 162 16.55 -18.97 -3.57
CA ALA A 162 15.44 -18.28 -4.20
C ALA A 162 14.43 -17.84 -3.14
N TYR A 163 14.22 -16.54 -3.04
CA TYR A 163 13.27 -15.90 -2.13
C TYR A 163 12.01 -15.49 -2.88
N PHE A 164 10.88 -15.74 -2.25
CA PHE A 164 9.58 -15.47 -2.86
C PHE A 164 8.71 -14.67 -1.90
N VAL A 165 8.09 -13.59 -2.41
CA VAL A 165 7.05 -12.88 -1.69
C VAL A 165 5.69 -13.30 -2.24
N VAL A 166 4.83 -13.78 -1.37
CA VAL A 166 3.50 -14.29 -1.71
C VAL A 166 2.43 -13.61 -0.85
N LYS A 167 1.25 -13.39 -1.40
CA LYS A 167 0.09 -12.98 -0.60
C LYS A 167 -0.41 -14.14 0.24
N VAL A 168 -0.84 -13.88 1.49
CA VAL A 168 -1.27 -14.91 2.44
C VAL A 168 -2.41 -15.78 1.92
N ASN A 169 -3.33 -15.22 1.14
CA ASN A 169 -4.42 -15.98 0.51
C ASN A 169 -3.94 -17.01 -0.56
N HIS A 170 -2.71 -16.87 -1.03
CA HIS A 170 -2.09 -17.83 -1.97
C HIS A 170 -1.03 -18.74 -1.31
N LEU A 171 -0.70 -18.51 -0.04
CA LEU A 171 0.37 -19.20 0.67
C LEU A 171 0.25 -20.74 0.59
N ASN A 172 -0.95 -21.26 0.81
CA ASN A 172 -1.22 -22.72 0.81
C ASN A 172 -0.93 -23.40 -0.53
N ARG A 173 -0.88 -22.65 -1.64
CA ARG A 173 -0.54 -23.21 -2.96
C ARG A 173 0.95 -23.53 -3.09
N TYR A 174 1.79 -22.79 -2.38
CA TYR A 174 3.24 -22.80 -2.53
C TYR A 174 3.97 -23.52 -1.39
N THR A 175 3.37 -23.66 -0.22
CA THR A 175 3.98 -24.39 0.93
C THR A 175 4.17 -25.87 0.65
N LYS A 176 3.50 -26.43 -0.37
CA LYS A 176 3.68 -27.84 -0.80
C LYS A 176 4.95 -28.07 -1.62
N ASN A 177 5.65 -27.02 -2.06
CA ASN A 177 6.75 -27.09 -3.04
C ASN A 177 8.13 -27.01 -2.38
N HIS A 178 8.35 -27.59 -1.21
CA HIS A 178 9.64 -27.53 -0.50
C HIS A 178 10.10 -26.09 -0.18
N LEU A 179 9.17 -25.15 -0.09
CA LEU A 179 9.45 -23.77 0.31
C LEU A 179 9.35 -23.65 1.82
N THR A 180 10.35 -23.02 2.42
CA THR A 180 10.36 -22.72 3.85
C THR A 180 9.79 -21.33 4.09
N LEU A 181 8.79 -21.20 4.96
CA LEU A 181 8.29 -19.92 5.42
C LEU A 181 9.31 -19.29 6.37
N ILE A 182 9.79 -18.09 6.05
CA ILE A 182 10.71 -17.33 6.89
C ILE A 182 9.93 -16.43 7.83
N GLU A 183 9.04 -15.61 7.26
CA GLU A 183 8.31 -14.58 7.98
C GLU A 183 6.96 -14.33 7.30
N GLN A 184 5.96 -13.94 8.10
CA GLN A 184 4.70 -13.40 7.62
C GLN A 184 4.49 -12.04 8.27
N ARG A 185 4.22 -11.01 7.44
CA ARG A 185 3.94 -9.66 7.91
C ARG A 185 2.77 -9.08 7.14
N GLY A 186 1.71 -8.72 7.84
CA GLY A 186 0.46 -8.30 7.23
C GLY A 186 -0.03 -9.30 6.19
N GLY A 187 -0.45 -8.79 5.05
CA GLY A 187 -0.95 -9.63 3.95
C GLY A 187 0.11 -10.42 3.16
N PHE A 188 1.40 -10.36 3.53
CA PHE A 188 2.47 -11.00 2.77
C PHE A 188 3.27 -11.99 3.62
N ALA A 189 3.80 -13.01 2.94
CA ALA A 189 4.72 -14.00 3.49
C ALA A 189 5.99 -14.06 2.64
N LEU A 190 7.14 -14.20 3.29
CA LEU A 190 8.44 -14.44 2.69
C LEU A 190 8.76 -15.93 2.78
N LEU A 191 8.93 -16.54 1.63
CA LEU A 191 9.34 -17.93 1.48
C LEU A 191 10.76 -18.01 0.93
N VAL A 192 11.47 -19.09 1.24
CA VAL A 192 12.78 -19.38 0.66
C VAL A 192 12.84 -20.83 0.18
N ARG A 193 13.57 -21.05 -0.90
CA ARG A 193 14.07 -22.34 -1.34
C ARG A 193 15.58 -22.28 -1.41
N TYR A 194 16.23 -23.24 -0.81
CA TYR A 194 17.67 -23.39 -0.90
C TYR A 194 18.05 -24.35 -2.04
N PRO A 195 19.25 -24.17 -2.64
CA PRO A 195 19.81 -25.17 -3.54
C PRO A 195 19.85 -26.54 -2.84
N VAL A 196 19.54 -27.58 -3.57
CA VAL A 196 19.77 -28.96 -3.10
C VAL A 196 21.26 -29.21 -3.34
N ASN A 197 22.05 -29.32 -2.28
CA ASN A 197 23.43 -29.78 -2.39
C ASN A 197 23.38 -31.26 -2.70
N ASP A 198 23.77 -31.64 -3.92
CA ASP A 198 24.05 -33.04 -4.32
C ASP A 198 25.31 -33.55 -3.62
#